data_30c9c3407e6e55f910d630f805c4dacd
#
_entry.id   30c9c3407e6e55f910d630f805c4dacd
#
_cell.length_a   1.000
_cell.length_b   1.000
_cell.length_c   1.000
_cell.angle_alpha   90.00
_cell.angle_beta   90.00
_cell.angle_gamma   90.00
#
_symmetry.space_group_name_H-M   'P 1'
#
loop_
_entity.id
_entity.type
_entity.pdbx_description
1 polymer ?
#
loop_
_entity_poly.entity_id
_entity_poly.type
_entity_poly.pdbx_seq_one_letter_code
_entity_poly.pdbx_strand_id
1 'polypeptide(L)'
;RSSAASDVYKRQGCDDAFWQVYRFSFLDGKPFASAEFLSGMPCVVLDRSLARRLLGRTEVAGQTVLINDIEYTISGVVEDISAVASDVYAEAWVPYTSMASIMDTALEEREGSAGLLLANCLLRDASDLPALSAELEKGVRRYNSGLREGQVRVEPPRSFGDRLLSQLFGPETYIVLGVALFLFLLVPALNLSGLNASRMQDRVSELGVRKAFGASRKTLMGQVFWENMLLMLPGGMAGLLFSYVLVFVFRGILLSPGLHSMGSGAGNDIFLSPGMLLNMEVFAYAFAVCVALNLLSSMIPAWRTVRVSITDALNDK
;
A
#
# COMPACT_ATOMS: atom_id res chain seq x y z
N ARG A 1 36.17 19.17 8.51
CA ARG A 1 36.34 18.06 7.54
C ARG A 1 35.88 16.80 8.25
N SER A 2 34.60 16.49 8.17
CA SER A 2 34.07 15.20 8.61
C SER A 2 34.29 14.22 7.47
N SER A 3 35.32 13.41 7.58
CA SER A 3 35.46 12.18 6.82
C SER A 3 34.39 11.25 7.37
N ALA A 4 33.17 11.35 6.83
CA ALA A 4 32.15 10.36 7.11
C ALA A 4 32.60 9.05 6.49
N ALA A 5 32.82 8.05 7.35
CA ALA A 5 32.93 6.67 6.93
C ALA A 5 31.79 6.36 5.96
N SER A 6 32.10 5.53 4.98
CA SER A 6 31.18 4.99 3.97
C SER A 6 29.94 4.37 4.63
N ASP A 7 29.06 5.21 5.14
CA ASP A 7 27.70 4.79 5.54
C ASP A 7 26.90 4.55 4.26
N VAL A 8 26.49 3.33 4.09
CA VAL A 8 25.65 2.89 2.98
C VAL A 8 24.28 3.58 3.11
N TYR A 9 24.12 4.71 2.43
CA TYR A 9 22.83 5.37 2.29
C TYR A 9 22.26 5.12 0.88
N LYS A 10 20.95 5.03 0.79
CA LYS A 10 20.26 4.82 -0.48
C LYS A 10 20.21 6.15 -1.25
N ARG A 11 21.01 6.26 -2.31
CA ARG A 11 21.01 7.39 -3.23
C ARG A 11 20.17 7.08 -4.45
N GLN A 12 19.34 8.02 -4.88
CA GLN A 12 18.52 7.93 -6.08
C GLN A 12 18.87 9.08 -7.03
N GLY A 13 19.14 8.75 -8.30
CA GLY A 13 19.21 9.73 -9.37
C GLY A 13 17.78 10.02 -9.88
N CYS A 14 17.43 11.29 -10.01
CA CYS A 14 16.13 11.71 -10.53
C CYS A 14 16.28 12.92 -11.46
N ASP A 15 15.23 13.23 -12.21
CA ASP A 15 15.12 14.44 -13.01
C ASP A 15 14.41 15.56 -12.24
N ASP A 16 14.25 16.71 -12.87
CA ASP A 16 13.55 17.86 -12.29
C ASP A 16 12.03 17.66 -12.25
N ALA A 17 11.47 16.83 -13.15
CA ALA A 17 10.05 16.51 -13.17
C ALA A 17 9.64 15.61 -11.99
N PHE A 18 10.56 14.87 -11.40
CA PHE A 18 10.35 14.02 -10.23
C PHE A 18 9.63 14.78 -9.09
N TRP A 19 10.03 16.01 -8.83
CA TRP A 19 9.46 16.87 -7.78
C TRP A 19 8.05 17.37 -8.08
N GLN A 20 7.62 17.30 -9.33
CA GLN A 20 6.25 17.64 -9.76
C GLN A 20 5.33 16.41 -9.66
N VAL A 21 5.86 15.23 -9.97
CA VAL A 21 5.14 13.95 -9.86
C VAL A 21 4.90 13.61 -8.39
N TYR A 22 5.94 13.73 -7.58
CA TYR A 22 5.90 13.41 -6.16
C TYR A 22 5.95 14.67 -5.32
N ARG A 23 4.94 14.87 -4.48
CA ARG A 23 4.83 16.03 -3.61
C ARG A 23 5.54 15.77 -2.28
N PHE A 24 6.77 16.25 -2.18
CA PHE A 24 7.55 16.20 -0.94
C PHE A 24 7.26 17.41 -0.05
N SER A 25 7.33 17.20 1.26
CA SER A 25 7.30 18.26 2.26
C SER A 25 8.72 18.73 2.54
N PHE A 26 9.09 19.91 2.04
CA PHE A 26 10.39 20.50 2.30
C PHE A 26 10.43 21.16 3.68
N LEU A 27 11.46 20.82 4.45
CA LEU A 27 11.73 21.41 5.77
C LEU A 27 12.66 22.61 5.63
N ASP A 28 13.58 22.57 4.65
CA ASP A 28 14.53 23.61 4.36
C ASP A 28 14.87 23.61 2.87
N GLY A 29 15.16 24.80 2.31
CA GLY A 29 15.52 24.93 0.91
C GLY A 29 14.40 24.62 -0.08
N LYS A 30 14.77 24.10 -1.24
CA LYS A 30 13.87 23.77 -2.36
C LYS A 30 14.43 22.63 -3.21
N PRO A 31 13.59 21.98 -4.08
CA PRO A 31 14.10 21.02 -5.05
C PRO A 31 15.11 21.69 -6.01
N PHE A 32 16.00 20.91 -6.59
CA PHE A 32 16.84 21.42 -7.68
C PHE A 32 15.98 21.71 -8.91
N ALA A 33 16.37 22.75 -9.64
CA ALA A 33 15.64 23.22 -10.80
C ALA A 33 16.14 22.59 -12.10
N SER A 34 15.39 22.77 -13.21
CA SER A 34 15.75 22.29 -14.54
C SER A 34 17.14 22.77 -15.00
N ALA A 35 17.53 23.98 -14.61
CA ALA A 35 18.84 24.52 -14.96
C ALA A 35 19.98 23.73 -14.30
N GLU A 36 19.84 23.38 -13.02
CA GLU A 36 20.81 22.58 -12.26
C GLU A 36 20.85 21.14 -12.79
N PHE A 37 19.69 20.59 -13.13
CA PHE A 37 19.58 19.28 -13.75
C PHE A 37 20.26 19.23 -15.13
N LEU A 38 19.95 20.15 -16.03
CA LEU A 38 20.50 20.18 -17.39
C LEU A 38 22.00 20.48 -17.42
N SER A 39 22.51 21.28 -16.48
CA SER A 39 23.95 21.58 -16.37
C SER A 39 24.76 20.45 -15.72
N GLY A 40 24.10 19.42 -15.17
CA GLY A 40 24.79 18.36 -14.41
C GLY A 40 25.44 18.86 -13.13
N MET A 41 24.94 19.98 -12.56
CA MET A 41 25.47 20.55 -11.33
C MET A 41 25.33 19.54 -10.17
N PRO A 42 26.39 19.28 -9.39
CA PRO A 42 26.33 18.38 -8.25
C PRO A 42 25.55 19.02 -7.10
N CYS A 43 24.26 18.82 -7.11
CA CYS A 43 23.34 19.24 -6.04
C CYS A 43 22.58 18.03 -5.48
N VAL A 44 22.14 18.12 -4.23
CA VAL A 44 21.49 17.03 -3.51
C VAL A 44 20.33 17.55 -2.66
N VAL A 45 19.27 16.77 -2.62
CA VAL A 45 18.21 16.91 -1.62
C VAL A 45 18.36 15.75 -0.65
N LEU A 46 18.38 16.03 0.65
CA LEU A 46 18.55 15.05 1.71
C LEU A 46 17.21 14.80 2.42
N ASP A 47 17.03 13.60 2.97
CA ASP A 47 15.98 13.40 3.95
C ASP A 47 16.39 13.99 5.31
N ARG A 48 15.39 14.17 6.21
CA ARG A 48 15.59 14.69 7.56
C ARG A 48 16.62 13.87 8.35
N SER A 49 16.50 12.56 8.27
CA SER A 49 17.32 11.61 9.04
C SER A 49 18.77 11.66 8.61
N LEU A 50 19.06 11.70 7.32
CA LEU A 50 20.41 11.82 6.79
C LEU A 50 21.01 13.21 7.09
N ALA A 51 20.24 14.29 6.93
CA ALA A 51 20.70 15.64 7.27
C ALA A 51 21.11 15.74 8.75
N ARG A 52 20.33 15.18 9.66
CA ARG A 52 20.66 15.12 11.09
C ARG A 52 21.88 14.23 11.38
N ARG A 53 22.00 13.08 10.70
CA ARG A 53 23.12 12.16 10.88
C ARG A 53 24.43 12.76 10.41
N LEU A 54 24.45 13.48 9.29
CA LEU A 54 25.65 14.06 8.71
C LEU A 54 26.03 15.42 9.33
N LEU A 55 25.04 16.28 9.60
CA LEU A 55 25.27 17.69 9.94
C LEU A 55 24.68 18.10 11.29
N GLY A 56 24.01 17.18 11.99
CA GLY A 56 23.42 17.41 13.32
C GLY A 56 22.17 18.31 13.34
N ARG A 57 21.73 18.81 12.18
CA ARG A 57 20.59 19.75 12.03
C ARG A 57 19.90 19.56 10.70
N THR A 58 18.73 20.19 10.55
CA THR A 58 17.90 20.10 9.32
C THR A 58 17.93 21.35 8.44
N GLU A 59 18.35 22.48 8.99
CA GLU A 59 18.52 23.75 8.27
C GLU A 59 19.94 23.81 7.70
N VAL A 60 20.15 23.22 6.53
CA VAL A 60 21.47 23.00 5.92
C VAL A 60 21.50 23.32 4.43
N ALA A 61 20.43 23.88 3.87
CA ALA A 61 20.40 24.32 2.47
C ALA A 61 21.54 25.30 2.15
N GLY A 62 22.18 25.11 1.01
CA GLY A 62 23.34 25.87 0.57
C GLY A 62 24.69 25.41 1.14
N GLN A 63 24.74 24.46 2.07
CA GLN A 63 25.98 23.85 2.55
C GLN A 63 26.42 22.74 1.59
N THR A 64 27.68 22.34 1.71
CA THR A 64 28.23 21.25 0.91
C THR A 64 28.39 19.98 1.73
N VAL A 65 28.20 18.85 1.09
CA VAL A 65 28.37 17.52 1.66
C VAL A 65 29.16 16.64 0.67
N LEU A 66 30.05 15.82 1.19
CA LEU A 66 30.83 14.89 0.38
C LEU A 66 30.09 13.56 0.27
N ILE A 67 29.74 13.17 -0.94
CA ILE A 67 29.05 11.91 -1.26
C ILE A 67 29.87 11.14 -2.29
N ASN A 68 30.40 9.98 -1.92
CA ASN A 68 31.30 9.18 -2.78
C ASN A 68 32.42 10.02 -3.41
N ASP A 69 33.12 10.77 -2.59
CA ASP A 69 34.23 11.64 -2.98
C ASP A 69 33.87 12.81 -3.95
N ILE A 70 32.57 13.03 -4.19
CA ILE A 70 32.08 14.18 -4.94
C ILE A 70 31.40 15.16 -3.97
N GLU A 71 31.75 16.44 -4.12
CA GLU A 71 31.19 17.51 -3.32
C GLU A 71 29.85 17.95 -3.92
N TYR A 72 28.75 17.76 -3.17
CA TYR A 72 27.41 18.17 -3.54
C TYR A 72 26.94 19.37 -2.73
N THR A 73 26.28 20.32 -3.37
CA THR A 73 25.59 21.42 -2.68
C THR A 73 24.18 20.97 -2.29
N ILE A 74 23.82 21.14 -1.03
CA ILE A 74 22.50 20.78 -0.52
C ILE A 74 21.49 21.82 -1.03
N SER A 75 20.58 21.41 -1.93
CA SER A 75 19.48 22.23 -2.43
C SER A 75 18.33 22.33 -1.43
N GLY A 76 18.06 21.25 -0.71
CA GLY A 76 17.00 21.23 0.28
C GLY A 76 17.00 19.98 1.15
N VAL A 77 16.15 20.01 2.16
CA VAL A 77 15.90 18.89 3.08
C VAL A 77 14.40 18.61 3.09
N VAL A 78 14.03 17.35 2.91
CA VAL A 78 12.65 16.87 2.94
C VAL A 78 12.34 16.05 4.18
N GLU A 79 11.06 15.93 4.50
CA GLU A 79 10.61 14.99 5.53
C GLU A 79 10.96 13.55 5.15
N ASP A 80 11.17 12.71 6.18
CA ASP A 80 11.46 11.29 5.97
C ASP A 80 10.31 10.60 5.23
N ILE A 81 10.68 9.74 4.28
CA ILE A 81 9.73 9.04 3.43
C ILE A 81 9.60 7.59 3.89
N SER A 82 8.40 7.06 3.83
CA SER A 82 8.17 5.67 4.14
C SER A 82 8.88 4.74 3.15
N ALA A 83 9.59 3.75 3.67
CA ALA A 83 10.23 2.70 2.89
C ALA A 83 9.24 1.87 2.04
N VAL A 84 7.95 1.92 2.35
CA VAL A 84 6.89 1.31 1.53
C VAL A 84 6.80 1.97 0.15
N ALA A 85 7.14 3.24 0.04
CA ALA A 85 7.23 3.94 -1.24
C ALA A 85 8.56 3.60 -1.96
N SER A 86 8.80 2.33 -2.24
CA SER A 86 10.09 1.77 -2.72
C SER A 86 10.68 2.48 -3.93
N ASP A 87 9.85 3.01 -4.81
CA ASP A 87 10.27 3.71 -6.04
C ASP A 87 10.75 5.14 -5.79
N VAL A 88 10.40 5.70 -4.64
CA VAL A 88 10.66 7.08 -4.25
C VAL A 88 11.58 7.15 -3.04
N TYR A 89 11.64 6.05 -2.27
CA TYR A 89 12.41 5.98 -1.05
C TYR A 89 13.91 6.04 -1.31
N ALA A 90 14.51 7.13 -0.89
CA ALA A 90 15.95 7.32 -0.80
C ALA A 90 16.25 8.23 0.39
N GLU A 91 17.48 8.25 0.84
CA GLU A 91 17.97 9.19 1.85
C GLU A 91 18.58 10.45 1.19
N ALA A 92 18.96 10.32 -0.10
CA ALA A 92 19.52 11.41 -0.90
C ALA A 92 19.08 11.34 -2.35
N TRP A 93 18.60 12.44 -2.90
CA TRP A 93 18.20 12.58 -4.31
C TRP A 93 19.14 13.54 -5.01
N VAL A 94 19.70 13.10 -6.14
CA VAL A 94 20.63 13.87 -6.95
C VAL A 94 20.16 13.90 -8.41
N PRO A 95 20.49 14.94 -9.18
CA PRO A 95 20.30 14.90 -10.63
C PRO A 95 21.03 13.69 -11.21
N TYR A 96 20.37 12.85 -11.98
CA TYR A 96 21.07 11.70 -12.59
C TYR A 96 22.16 12.17 -13.58
N THR A 97 22.03 13.37 -14.13
CA THR A 97 23.04 14.01 -14.99
C THR A 97 24.33 14.36 -14.26
N SER A 98 24.31 14.49 -12.93
CA SER A 98 25.53 14.69 -12.10
C SER A 98 26.24 13.38 -11.72
N MET A 99 25.68 12.23 -12.12
CA MET A 99 26.20 10.90 -11.79
C MET A 99 26.99 10.33 -12.98
N ALA A 100 28.29 10.59 -13.04
CA ALA A 100 29.16 10.10 -14.11
C ALA A 100 29.04 8.56 -14.32
N SER A 101 28.97 7.79 -13.23
CA SER A 101 28.90 6.33 -13.29
C SER A 101 27.63 5.78 -13.98
N ILE A 102 26.49 6.48 -13.89
CA ILE A 102 25.28 6.04 -14.61
C ILE A 102 25.39 6.29 -16.10
N MET A 103 25.97 7.43 -16.48
CA MET A 103 26.18 7.77 -17.89
C MET A 103 27.22 6.86 -18.54
N ASP A 104 28.31 6.55 -17.84
CA ASP A 104 29.36 5.66 -18.34
C ASP A 104 28.86 4.22 -18.47
N THR A 105 28.16 3.67 -17.47
CA THR A 105 27.57 2.32 -17.55
C THR A 105 26.53 2.21 -18.65
N ALA A 106 25.68 3.22 -18.82
CA ALA A 106 24.70 3.24 -19.91
C ALA A 106 25.33 3.33 -21.30
N LEU A 107 26.56 3.83 -21.41
CA LEU A 107 27.30 3.92 -22.65
C LEU A 107 28.20 2.69 -22.90
N GLU A 108 28.72 2.04 -21.87
CA GLU A 108 29.59 0.85 -21.99
C GLU A 108 28.83 -0.44 -22.21
N GLU A 109 27.60 -0.58 -21.71
CA GLU A 109 26.76 -1.75 -21.92
C GLU A 109 26.06 -1.70 -23.30
N ARG A 110 26.83 -1.67 -24.35
CA ARG A 110 26.37 -1.67 -25.75
C ARG A 110 25.71 -2.98 -26.20
N GLU A 111 25.75 -4.02 -25.40
CA GLU A 111 25.17 -5.32 -25.68
C GLU A 111 23.96 -5.62 -24.79
N GLY A 112 22.81 -5.05 -25.13
CA GLY A 112 21.53 -5.58 -24.66
C GLY A 112 21.09 -5.19 -23.25
N SER A 113 21.60 -4.10 -22.70
CA SER A 113 21.22 -3.65 -21.37
C SER A 113 19.85 -3.04 -21.30
N ALA A 114 19.02 -3.59 -20.46
CA ALA A 114 17.91 -2.87 -19.91
C ALA A 114 18.48 -1.75 -19.02
N GLY A 115 18.33 -0.49 -19.42
CA GLY A 115 18.72 0.64 -18.59
C GLY A 115 17.99 0.58 -17.26
N LEU A 116 18.70 0.87 -16.17
CA LEU A 116 18.14 0.97 -14.79
C LEU A 116 17.25 2.21 -14.60
N LEU A 117 16.67 2.73 -15.70
CA LEU A 117 15.82 3.91 -15.66
C LEU A 117 14.36 3.50 -15.49
N LEU A 118 13.73 4.10 -14.48
CA LEU A 118 12.31 3.97 -14.21
C LEU A 118 11.62 5.27 -14.61
N ALA A 119 10.68 5.20 -15.56
CA ALA A 119 9.85 6.33 -15.93
C ALA A 119 8.52 6.30 -15.18
N ASN A 120 8.24 7.34 -14.40
CA ASN A 120 6.97 7.52 -13.71
C ASN A 120 6.20 8.65 -14.37
N CYS A 121 4.96 8.36 -14.79
CA CYS A 121 4.10 9.32 -15.44
C CYS A 121 2.91 9.67 -14.55
N LEU A 122 2.65 10.96 -14.37
CA LEU A 122 1.46 11.43 -13.68
C LEU A 122 0.30 11.53 -14.66
N LEU A 123 -0.73 10.71 -14.50
CA LEU A 123 -1.96 10.78 -15.28
C LEU A 123 -3.00 11.63 -14.56
N ARG A 124 -3.89 12.27 -15.32
CA ARG A 124 -5.03 13.02 -14.78
C ARG A 124 -6.08 12.09 -14.20
N ASP A 125 -6.33 10.99 -14.92
CA ASP A 125 -7.29 9.95 -14.54
C ASP A 125 -6.72 8.56 -14.82
N ALA A 126 -7.14 7.57 -14.03
CA ALA A 126 -6.74 6.17 -14.23
C ALA A 126 -7.26 5.60 -15.57
N SER A 127 -8.36 6.15 -16.10
CA SER A 127 -8.91 5.78 -17.41
C SER A 127 -7.99 6.13 -18.58
N ASP A 128 -6.99 7.00 -18.40
CA ASP A 128 -6.04 7.38 -19.42
C ASP A 128 -4.91 6.34 -19.60
N LEU A 129 -4.80 5.35 -18.70
CA LEU A 129 -3.74 4.34 -18.72
C LEU A 129 -3.69 3.53 -20.02
N PRO A 130 -4.82 3.05 -20.60
CA PRO A 130 -4.80 2.37 -21.90
C PRO A 130 -4.32 3.25 -23.05
N ALA A 131 -4.68 4.53 -23.05
CA ALA A 131 -4.25 5.48 -24.06
C ALA A 131 -2.72 5.71 -23.99
N LEU A 132 -2.18 5.90 -22.77
CA LEU A 132 -0.73 6.00 -22.54
C LEU A 132 -0.02 4.73 -23.01
N SER A 133 -0.56 3.57 -22.71
CA SER A 133 0.02 2.27 -23.15
C SER A 133 0.11 2.17 -24.67
N ALA A 134 -0.94 2.55 -25.38
CA ALA A 134 -0.98 2.54 -26.84
C ALA A 134 0.02 3.53 -27.47
N GLU A 135 0.15 4.73 -26.89
CA GLU A 135 1.13 5.73 -27.37
C GLU A 135 2.57 5.28 -27.11
N LEU A 136 2.85 4.69 -25.95
CA LEU A 136 4.16 4.11 -25.63
C LEU A 136 4.53 3.00 -26.60
N GLU A 137 3.65 2.05 -26.86
CA GLU A 137 3.92 1.00 -27.83
C GLU A 137 4.22 1.55 -29.22
N LYS A 138 3.48 2.57 -29.64
CA LYS A 138 3.69 3.23 -30.92
C LYS A 138 5.04 3.93 -30.99
N GLY A 139 5.41 4.63 -29.89
CA GLY A 139 6.73 5.25 -29.74
C GLY A 139 7.86 4.25 -29.81
N VAL A 140 7.75 3.14 -29.07
CA VAL A 140 8.74 2.05 -29.04
C VAL A 140 8.87 1.39 -30.41
N ARG A 141 7.76 1.08 -31.08
CA ARG A 141 7.80 0.55 -32.47
C ARG A 141 8.51 1.50 -33.42
N ARG A 142 8.22 2.81 -33.32
CA ARG A 142 8.88 3.83 -34.14
C ARG A 142 10.38 3.93 -33.86
N TYR A 143 10.76 3.89 -32.59
CA TYR A 143 12.17 3.90 -32.18
C TYR A 143 12.91 2.66 -32.67
N ASN A 144 12.34 1.48 -32.45
CA ASN A 144 12.92 0.20 -32.90
C ASN A 144 13.06 0.10 -34.44
N SER A 145 12.18 0.74 -35.20
CA SER A 145 12.31 0.77 -36.67
C SER A 145 13.51 1.57 -37.18
N GLY A 146 14.09 2.44 -36.33
CA GLY A 146 15.31 3.20 -36.62
C GLY A 146 16.60 2.53 -36.13
N LEU A 147 16.50 1.49 -35.29
CA LEU A 147 17.68 0.78 -34.79
C LEU A 147 18.23 -0.20 -35.84
N ARG A 148 19.55 -0.23 -35.99
CA ARG A 148 20.23 -1.18 -36.86
C ARG A 148 20.42 -2.55 -36.23
N GLU A 149 20.64 -2.56 -34.91
CA GLU A 149 20.83 -3.77 -34.09
C GLU A 149 20.12 -3.60 -32.77
N GLY A 150 19.56 -4.70 -32.26
CA GLY A 150 18.83 -4.71 -30.99
C GLY A 150 17.39 -4.21 -31.11
N GLN A 151 16.65 -4.40 -30.03
CA GLN A 151 15.28 -3.90 -29.86
C GLN A 151 15.10 -3.41 -28.43
N VAL A 152 14.51 -2.25 -28.26
CA VAL A 152 14.06 -1.77 -26.95
C VAL A 152 12.71 -2.40 -26.65
N ARG A 153 12.60 -3.05 -25.51
CA ARG A 153 11.34 -3.56 -24.97
C ARG A 153 10.98 -2.73 -23.74
N VAL A 154 9.80 -2.17 -23.76
CA VAL A 154 9.26 -1.43 -22.61
C VAL A 154 8.13 -2.26 -22.02
N GLU A 155 8.13 -2.45 -20.72
CA GLU A 155 7.00 -3.06 -20.04
C GLU A 155 5.77 -2.15 -20.13
N PRO A 156 4.57 -2.72 -20.25
CA PRO A 156 3.35 -1.92 -20.27
C PRO A 156 3.24 -1.12 -18.95
N PRO A 157 2.81 0.13 -19.02
CA PRO A 157 2.66 0.96 -17.84
C PRO A 157 1.61 0.34 -16.90
N ARG A 158 1.92 0.34 -15.61
CA ARG A 158 1.05 -0.17 -14.55
C ARG A 158 0.80 0.93 -13.53
N SER A 159 -0.32 0.84 -12.82
CA SER A 159 -0.53 1.73 -11.69
C SER A 159 0.53 1.48 -10.60
N PHE A 160 0.83 2.52 -9.83
CA PHE A 160 1.79 2.40 -8.71
C PHE A 160 1.37 1.31 -7.71
N GLY A 161 0.05 1.22 -7.42
CA GLY A 161 -0.49 0.19 -6.54
C GLY A 161 -0.30 -1.22 -7.08
N ASP A 162 -0.59 -1.45 -8.38
CA ASP A 162 -0.41 -2.76 -9.03
C ASP A 162 1.06 -3.19 -9.01
N ARG A 163 1.94 -2.24 -9.24
CA ARG A 163 3.38 -2.50 -9.22
C ARG A 163 3.86 -2.87 -7.82
N LEU A 164 3.48 -2.10 -6.81
CA LEU A 164 3.82 -2.39 -5.42
C LEU A 164 3.31 -3.76 -4.97
N LEU A 165 2.06 -4.07 -5.27
CA LEU A 165 1.46 -5.36 -4.96
C LEU A 165 2.15 -6.51 -5.69
N SER A 166 2.49 -6.34 -6.97
CA SER A 166 3.19 -7.37 -7.74
C SER A 166 4.63 -7.61 -7.26
N GLN A 167 5.29 -6.61 -6.70
CA GLN A 167 6.60 -6.77 -6.07
C GLN A 167 6.52 -7.57 -4.76
N LEU A 168 5.44 -7.38 -3.98
CA LEU A 168 5.25 -8.05 -2.69
C LEU A 168 4.80 -9.52 -2.85
N PHE A 169 3.90 -9.79 -3.79
CA PHE A 169 3.19 -11.07 -3.91
C PHE A 169 3.43 -11.79 -5.25
N GLY A 170 4.23 -11.21 -6.13
CA GLY A 170 4.51 -11.76 -7.47
C GLY A 170 3.46 -11.41 -8.53
N PRO A 171 3.62 -11.94 -9.76
CA PRO A 171 2.77 -11.56 -10.90
C PRO A 171 1.31 -11.98 -10.76
N GLU A 172 1.02 -13.02 -9.95
CA GLU A 172 -0.34 -13.54 -9.71
C GLU A 172 -0.98 -12.94 -8.45
N THR A 173 -0.56 -11.75 -8.06
CA THR A 173 -0.95 -11.04 -6.84
C THR A 173 -2.44 -11.09 -6.54
N TYR A 174 -3.28 -10.80 -7.55
CA TYR A 174 -4.74 -10.74 -7.34
C TYR A 174 -5.35 -12.11 -7.02
N ILE A 175 -4.80 -13.19 -7.59
CA ILE A 175 -5.24 -14.56 -7.29
C ILE A 175 -4.83 -14.92 -5.87
N VAL A 176 -3.57 -14.68 -5.51
CA VAL A 176 -3.03 -14.96 -4.17
C VAL A 176 -3.81 -14.19 -3.10
N LEU A 177 -4.00 -12.88 -3.30
CA LEU A 177 -4.78 -12.05 -2.38
C LEU A 177 -6.24 -12.48 -2.31
N GLY A 178 -6.85 -12.82 -3.45
CA GLY A 178 -8.23 -13.28 -3.51
C GLY A 178 -8.42 -14.60 -2.74
N VAL A 179 -7.55 -15.56 -2.93
CA VAL A 179 -7.57 -16.85 -2.21
C VAL A 179 -7.30 -16.63 -0.72
N ALA A 180 -6.30 -15.83 -0.36
CA ALA A 180 -5.99 -15.53 1.03
C ALA A 180 -7.17 -14.85 1.72
N LEU A 181 -7.76 -13.84 1.10
CA LEU A 181 -8.94 -13.14 1.62
C LEU A 181 -10.13 -14.08 1.76
N PHE A 182 -10.38 -14.92 0.75
CA PHE A 182 -11.46 -15.91 0.80
C PHE A 182 -11.29 -16.87 1.98
N LEU A 183 -10.10 -17.42 2.18
CA LEU A 183 -9.80 -18.32 3.31
C LEU A 183 -9.93 -17.59 4.65
N PHE A 184 -9.43 -16.36 4.74
CA PHE A 184 -9.53 -15.53 5.94
C PHE A 184 -10.98 -15.21 6.34
N LEU A 185 -11.87 -15.06 5.35
CA LEU A 185 -13.30 -14.81 5.57
C LEU A 185 -14.09 -16.09 5.78
N LEU A 186 -13.71 -17.19 5.13
CA LEU A 186 -14.42 -18.48 5.19
C LEU A 186 -14.38 -19.08 6.60
N VAL A 187 -13.21 -19.08 7.25
CA VAL A 187 -13.06 -19.71 8.58
C VAL A 187 -13.94 -19.03 9.65
N PRO A 188 -13.91 -17.69 9.84
CA PRO A 188 -14.84 -17.02 10.74
C PRO A 188 -16.31 -17.19 10.35
N ALA A 189 -16.64 -17.18 9.04
CA ALA A 189 -18.01 -17.35 8.57
C ALA A 189 -18.58 -18.74 8.91
N LEU A 190 -17.79 -19.79 8.75
CA LEU A 190 -18.18 -21.16 9.15
C LEU A 190 -18.38 -21.27 10.65
N ASN A 191 -17.48 -20.69 11.45
CA ASN A 191 -17.59 -20.68 12.90
C ASN A 191 -18.84 -19.93 13.37
N LEU A 192 -19.09 -18.74 12.81
CA LEU A 192 -20.32 -17.96 13.10
C LEU A 192 -21.58 -18.71 12.68
N SER A 193 -21.55 -19.41 11.54
CA SER A 193 -22.70 -20.20 11.08
C SER A 193 -23.06 -21.30 12.07
N GLY A 194 -22.07 -22.03 12.62
CA GLY A 194 -22.28 -23.04 13.64
C GLY A 194 -22.87 -22.46 14.93
N LEU A 195 -22.30 -21.39 15.44
CA LEU A 195 -22.79 -20.69 16.64
C LEU A 195 -24.20 -20.13 16.46
N ASN A 196 -24.49 -19.53 15.29
CA ASN A 196 -25.80 -18.99 14.99
C ASN A 196 -26.86 -20.10 14.85
N ALA A 197 -26.50 -21.23 14.24
CA ALA A 197 -27.38 -22.39 14.14
C ALA A 197 -27.74 -22.95 15.52
N SER A 198 -26.76 -23.10 16.43
CA SER A 198 -27.01 -23.56 17.83
C SER A 198 -27.93 -22.59 18.56
N ARG A 199 -27.63 -21.29 18.55
CA ARG A 199 -28.47 -20.27 19.17
C ARG A 199 -29.90 -20.25 18.62
N MET A 200 -30.05 -20.54 17.34
CA MET A 200 -31.37 -20.59 16.71
C MET A 200 -32.17 -21.84 17.15
N GLN A 201 -31.49 -22.99 17.34
CA GLN A 201 -32.15 -24.19 17.88
C GLN A 201 -32.70 -23.94 19.30
N ASP A 202 -31.94 -23.29 20.16
CA ASP A 202 -32.37 -22.96 21.53
C ASP A 202 -33.60 -22.03 21.55
N ARG A 203 -33.85 -21.26 20.47
CA ARG A 203 -34.93 -20.30 20.34
C ARG A 203 -36.14 -20.80 19.53
N VAL A 204 -36.11 -22.04 19.01
CA VAL A 204 -37.19 -22.62 18.18
C VAL A 204 -38.51 -22.57 18.92
N SER A 205 -38.53 -22.96 20.18
CA SER A 205 -39.71 -22.96 21.03
C SER A 205 -40.30 -21.55 21.26
N GLU A 206 -39.42 -20.59 21.55
CA GLU A 206 -39.83 -19.18 21.73
C GLU A 206 -40.42 -18.59 20.45
N LEU A 207 -39.77 -18.81 19.31
CA LEU A 207 -40.24 -18.37 18.00
C LEU A 207 -41.55 -19.08 17.61
N GLY A 208 -41.73 -20.36 17.98
CA GLY A 208 -42.94 -21.13 17.82
C GLY A 208 -44.11 -20.51 18.59
N VAL A 209 -43.95 -20.16 19.86
CA VAL A 209 -44.91 -19.48 20.69
C VAL A 209 -45.34 -18.14 20.07
N ARG A 210 -44.37 -17.30 19.70
CA ARG A 210 -44.66 -16.00 19.06
C ARG A 210 -45.41 -16.14 17.76
N LYS A 211 -45.11 -17.17 16.97
CA LYS A 211 -45.82 -17.49 15.74
C LYS A 211 -47.27 -17.95 16.01
N ALA A 212 -47.48 -18.73 17.09
CA ALA A 212 -48.83 -19.13 17.52
C ALA A 212 -49.68 -17.92 17.95
N PHE A 213 -49.07 -16.89 18.54
CA PHE A 213 -49.71 -15.61 18.83
C PHE A 213 -49.85 -14.65 17.64
N GLY A 214 -49.56 -15.11 16.42
CA GLY A 214 -49.81 -14.35 15.19
C GLY A 214 -48.62 -13.51 14.70
N ALA A 215 -47.42 -13.68 15.23
CA ALA A 215 -46.25 -12.99 14.71
C ALA A 215 -45.93 -13.42 13.27
N SER A 216 -45.81 -12.45 12.36
CA SER A 216 -45.46 -12.71 10.98
C SER A 216 -44.00 -13.17 10.83
N ARG A 217 -43.74 -13.96 9.78
CA ARG A 217 -42.36 -14.39 9.46
C ARG A 217 -41.41 -13.21 9.27
N LYS A 218 -41.87 -12.11 8.66
CA LYS A 218 -41.08 -10.89 8.46
C LYS A 218 -40.72 -10.24 9.79
N THR A 219 -41.66 -10.20 10.74
CA THR A 219 -41.41 -9.63 12.08
C THR A 219 -40.34 -10.41 12.83
N LEU A 220 -40.41 -11.75 12.81
CA LEU A 220 -39.46 -12.63 13.48
C LEU A 220 -38.07 -12.53 12.83
N MET A 221 -37.99 -12.51 11.49
CA MET A 221 -36.73 -12.30 10.78
C MET A 221 -36.15 -10.92 11.05
N GLY A 222 -36.95 -9.88 11.08
CA GLY A 222 -36.50 -8.51 11.42
C GLY A 222 -35.94 -8.43 12.83
N GLN A 223 -36.55 -9.14 13.80
CA GLN A 223 -36.03 -9.20 15.16
C GLN A 223 -34.61 -9.83 15.20
N VAL A 224 -34.41 -10.98 14.55
CA VAL A 224 -33.12 -11.66 14.46
C VAL A 224 -32.09 -10.76 13.77
N PHE A 225 -32.49 -10.05 12.72
CA PHE A 225 -31.64 -9.10 12.04
C PHE A 225 -31.15 -7.98 12.98
N TRP A 226 -32.06 -7.30 13.66
CA TRP A 226 -31.71 -6.20 14.55
C TRP A 226 -30.87 -6.64 15.75
N GLU A 227 -31.16 -7.81 16.31
CA GLU A 227 -30.36 -8.39 17.39
C GLU A 227 -28.92 -8.65 16.95
N ASN A 228 -28.71 -9.24 15.79
CA ASN A 228 -27.37 -9.45 15.24
C ASN A 228 -26.64 -8.13 14.94
N MET A 229 -27.35 -7.12 14.44
CA MET A 229 -26.78 -5.80 14.19
C MET A 229 -26.34 -5.11 15.47
N LEU A 230 -27.12 -5.18 16.52
CA LEU A 230 -26.78 -4.59 17.84
C LEU A 230 -25.55 -5.25 18.46
N LEU A 231 -25.35 -6.55 18.27
CA LEU A 231 -24.16 -7.25 18.75
C LEU A 231 -22.92 -6.95 17.89
N MET A 232 -23.13 -6.73 16.59
CA MET A 232 -22.06 -6.51 15.65
C MET A 232 -21.40 -5.14 15.75
N LEU A 233 -22.18 -4.09 16.07
CA LEU A 233 -21.66 -2.73 16.21
C LEU A 233 -20.53 -2.62 17.27
N PRO A 234 -20.72 -3.04 18.53
CA PRO A 234 -19.63 -2.99 19.52
C PRO A 234 -18.48 -3.90 19.17
N GLY A 235 -18.75 -5.09 18.57
CA GLY A 235 -17.71 -5.99 18.07
C GLY A 235 -16.87 -5.36 16.96
N GLY A 236 -17.50 -4.67 16.02
CA GLY A 236 -16.82 -3.96 14.94
C GLY A 236 -15.96 -2.79 15.44
N MET A 237 -16.47 -2.03 16.41
CA MET A 237 -15.69 -0.96 17.05
C MET A 237 -14.48 -1.51 17.83
N ALA A 238 -14.66 -2.58 18.58
CA ALA A 238 -13.57 -3.25 19.28
C ALA A 238 -12.53 -3.80 18.30
N GLY A 239 -12.97 -4.41 17.20
CA GLY A 239 -12.12 -4.90 16.11
C GLY A 239 -11.31 -3.79 15.45
N LEU A 240 -11.92 -2.64 15.18
CA LEU A 240 -11.22 -1.45 14.68
C LEU A 240 -10.11 -1.01 15.62
N LEU A 241 -10.46 -0.83 16.91
CA LEU A 241 -9.49 -0.40 17.92
C LEU A 241 -8.32 -1.39 18.03
N PHE A 242 -8.63 -2.68 18.08
CA PHE A 242 -7.63 -3.73 18.15
C PHE A 242 -6.74 -3.77 16.88
N SER A 243 -7.34 -3.62 15.70
CA SER A 243 -6.60 -3.52 14.43
C SER A 243 -5.63 -2.35 14.43
N TYR A 244 -6.06 -1.19 14.92
CA TYR A 244 -5.21 -0.02 15.04
C TYR A 244 -4.02 -0.26 15.97
N VAL A 245 -4.27 -0.85 17.15
CA VAL A 245 -3.21 -1.22 18.10
C VAL A 245 -2.23 -2.20 17.50
N LEU A 246 -2.72 -3.22 16.78
CA LEU A 246 -1.86 -4.21 16.10
C LEU A 246 -0.98 -3.55 15.04
N VAL A 247 -1.56 -2.72 14.16
CA VAL A 247 -0.78 -2.02 13.12
C VAL A 247 0.26 -1.12 13.77
N PHE A 248 -0.08 -0.42 14.84
CA PHE A 248 0.86 0.44 15.56
C PHE A 248 2.01 -0.34 16.21
N VAL A 249 1.72 -1.47 16.86
CA VAL A 249 2.72 -2.33 17.52
C VAL A 249 3.63 -3.01 16.48
N PHE A 250 3.05 -3.53 15.41
CA PHE A 250 3.79 -4.29 14.39
C PHE A 250 4.26 -3.42 13.21
N ARG A 251 4.11 -2.09 13.29
CA ARG A 251 4.50 -1.17 12.21
C ARG A 251 5.92 -1.40 11.70
N GLY A 252 6.88 -1.65 12.59
CA GLY A 252 8.27 -1.88 12.22
C GLY A 252 8.48 -3.15 11.37
N ILE A 253 7.69 -4.20 11.63
CA ILE A 253 7.75 -5.45 10.86
C ILE A 253 6.98 -5.32 9.54
N LEU A 254 5.79 -4.72 9.57
CA LEU A 254 4.93 -4.57 8.40
C LEU A 254 5.52 -3.64 7.34
N LEU A 255 6.31 -2.65 7.75
CA LEU A 255 6.86 -1.62 6.88
C LEU A 255 8.36 -1.79 6.61
N SER A 256 8.98 -2.80 7.21
CA SER A 256 10.37 -3.14 6.90
C SER A 256 10.47 -3.60 5.44
N PRO A 257 11.34 -3.00 4.62
CA PRO A 257 11.51 -3.41 3.23
C PRO A 257 12.16 -4.79 3.19
N GLY A 258 11.31 -5.82 3.15
CA GLY A 258 11.69 -7.20 2.89
C GLY A 258 12.51 -7.89 3.98
N LEU A 259 12.28 -9.18 4.15
CA LEU A 259 13.07 -10.11 4.98
C LEU A 259 14.57 -10.14 4.60
N HIS A 260 14.97 -9.49 3.52
CA HIS A 260 16.35 -9.48 2.99
C HIS A 260 17.23 -8.37 3.58
N SER A 261 16.67 -7.46 4.38
CA SER A 261 17.42 -6.37 5.03
C SER A 261 17.77 -6.66 6.50
N MET A 262 17.84 -7.91 6.91
CA MET A 262 18.21 -8.28 8.28
C MET A 262 19.69 -8.00 8.63
N GLY A 263 20.45 -7.29 7.77
CA GLY A 263 21.88 -7.05 7.97
C GLY A 263 22.31 -5.59 8.25
N SER A 264 21.47 -4.61 8.03
CA SER A 264 21.82 -3.21 8.29
C SER A 264 21.08 -2.68 9.51
N GLY A 265 21.82 -2.59 10.63
CA GLY A 265 21.35 -2.12 11.93
C GLY A 265 21.06 -0.60 12.00
N ALA A 266 20.51 -0.02 10.95
CA ALA A 266 19.95 1.32 10.98
C ALA A 266 18.51 1.20 11.48
N GLY A 267 18.27 1.58 12.73
CA GLY A 267 16.94 1.78 13.29
C GLY A 267 16.21 2.86 12.50
N ASN A 268 15.62 2.48 11.38
CA ASN A 268 14.77 3.37 10.62
C ASN A 268 13.49 3.57 11.42
N ASP A 269 13.39 4.72 12.07
CA ASP A 269 12.10 5.23 12.56
C ASP A 269 11.20 5.45 11.35
N ILE A 270 10.41 4.42 11.03
CA ILE A 270 9.46 4.47 9.92
C ILE A 270 8.35 5.42 10.34
N PHE A 271 8.39 6.63 9.80
CA PHE A 271 7.35 7.64 10.03
C PHE A 271 6.08 7.23 9.27
N LEU A 272 5.12 6.72 10.02
CA LEU A 272 3.77 6.53 9.54
C LEU A 272 2.99 7.81 9.75
N SER A 273 2.56 8.41 8.66
CA SER A 273 1.52 9.43 8.76
C SER A 273 0.27 8.83 9.41
N PRO A 274 -0.36 9.50 10.41
CA PRO A 274 -1.62 9.03 11.00
C PRO A 274 -2.70 8.71 9.96
N GLY A 275 -2.73 9.42 8.84
CA GLY A 275 -3.65 9.18 7.72
C GLY A 275 -3.40 7.87 6.96
N MET A 276 -2.19 7.31 7.00
CA MET A 276 -1.91 6.00 6.41
C MET A 276 -2.44 4.85 7.28
N LEU A 277 -2.51 5.05 8.60
CA LEU A 277 -2.98 4.05 9.56
C LEU A 277 -4.50 4.01 9.67
N LEU A 278 -5.17 5.14 9.46
CA LEU A 278 -6.61 5.31 9.59
C LEU A 278 -7.24 5.61 8.22
N ASN A 279 -7.28 4.61 7.35
CA ASN A 279 -8.10 4.72 6.15
C ASN A 279 -9.53 4.31 6.48
N MET A 280 -10.39 5.31 6.76
CA MET A 280 -11.79 5.10 7.11
C MET A 280 -12.59 4.42 6.00
N GLU A 281 -12.20 4.61 4.73
CA GLU A 281 -12.84 3.95 3.59
C GLU A 281 -12.59 2.45 3.61
N VAL A 282 -11.33 2.03 3.78
CA VAL A 282 -10.95 0.61 3.86
C VAL A 282 -11.67 -0.06 5.05
N PHE A 283 -11.71 0.64 6.20
CA PHE A 283 -12.47 0.15 7.35
C PHE A 283 -13.95 0.00 7.05
N ALA A 284 -14.57 0.98 6.40
CA ALA A 284 -15.99 0.93 6.04
C ALA A 284 -16.29 -0.25 5.09
N TYR A 285 -15.44 -0.48 4.09
CA TYR A 285 -15.57 -1.65 3.21
C TYR A 285 -15.40 -2.97 3.96
N ALA A 286 -14.37 -3.10 4.79
CA ALA A 286 -14.15 -4.29 5.60
C ALA A 286 -15.33 -4.55 6.55
N PHE A 287 -15.83 -3.51 7.21
CA PHE A 287 -16.99 -3.58 8.07
C PHE A 287 -18.24 -4.00 7.30
N ALA A 288 -18.49 -3.43 6.12
CA ALA A 288 -19.62 -3.81 5.26
C ALA A 288 -19.55 -5.29 4.84
N VAL A 289 -18.36 -5.79 4.49
CA VAL A 289 -18.16 -7.22 4.18
C VAL A 289 -18.46 -8.10 5.41
N CYS A 290 -17.97 -7.71 6.59
CA CYS A 290 -18.27 -8.42 7.84
C CYS A 290 -19.78 -8.43 8.15
N VAL A 291 -20.49 -7.30 7.95
CA VAL A 291 -21.95 -7.22 8.07
C VAL A 291 -22.63 -8.19 7.12
N ALA A 292 -22.25 -8.17 5.85
CA ALA A 292 -22.84 -9.05 4.84
C ALA A 292 -22.65 -10.54 5.19
N LEU A 293 -21.42 -10.93 5.59
CA LEU A 293 -21.13 -12.31 6.00
C LEU A 293 -21.90 -12.74 7.24
N ASN A 294 -21.99 -11.88 8.25
CA ASN A 294 -22.76 -12.18 9.47
C ASN A 294 -24.25 -12.32 9.17
N LEU A 295 -24.80 -11.44 8.33
CA LEU A 295 -26.20 -11.54 7.90
C LEU A 295 -26.45 -12.82 7.12
N LEU A 296 -25.62 -13.16 6.16
CA LEU A 296 -25.75 -14.43 5.41
C LEU A 296 -25.68 -15.64 6.34
N SER A 297 -24.72 -15.64 7.25
CA SER A 297 -24.49 -16.71 8.22
C SER A 297 -25.66 -16.89 9.21
N SER A 298 -26.34 -15.79 9.59
CA SER A 298 -27.45 -15.83 10.55
C SER A 298 -28.82 -16.00 9.91
N MET A 299 -29.03 -15.40 8.73
CA MET A 299 -30.35 -15.42 8.04
C MET A 299 -30.69 -16.78 7.46
N ILE A 300 -29.69 -17.55 7.00
CA ILE A 300 -29.94 -18.90 6.44
C ILE A 300 -30.51 -19.84 7.50
N PRO A 301 -29.90 -20.03 8.68
CA PRO A 301 -30.50 -20.87 9.72
C PRO A 301 -31.82 -20.30 10.26
N ALA A 302 -31.91 -18.98 10.45
CA ALA A 302 -33.13 -18.32 10.89
C ALA A 302 -34.34 -18.60 9.92
N TRP A 303 -34.09 -18.49 8.62
CA TRP A 303 -35.11 -18.75 7.61
C TRP A 303 -35.58 -20.21 7.61
N ARG A 304 -34.67 -21.18 7.83
CA ARG A 304 -35.01 -22.59 7.99
C ARG A 304 -35.91 -22.81 9.23
N THR A 305 -35.52 -22.24 10.37
CA THR A 305 -36.23 -22.38 11.64
C THR A 305 -37.61 -21.76 11.60
N VAL A 306 -37.80 -20.59 11.01
CA VAL A 306 -39.12 -19.92 10.87
C VAL A 306 -40.06 -20.69 9.92
N ARG A 307 -39.52 -21.58 9.05
CA ARG A 307 -40.34 -22.46 8.18
C ARG A 307 -40.86 -23.71 8.87
N VAL A 308 -40.27 -24.13 9.98
CA VAL A 308 -40.74 -25.29 10.75
C VAL A 308 -42.21 -25.11 11.17
N SER A 309 -42.99 -26.19 11.14
CA SER A 309 -44.38 -26.16 11.54
C SER A 309 -44.51 -25.89 13.06
N ILE A 310 -45.60 -25.27 13.47
CA ILE A 310 -45.84 -24.96 14.90
C ILE A 310 -45.91 -26.26 15.71
N THR A 311 -46.45 -27.31 15.14
CA THR A 311 -46.61 -28.65 15.75
C THR A 311 -45.22 -29.29 16.02
N ASP A 312 -44.29 -29.18 15.07
CA ASP A 312 -42.95 -29.75 15.24
C ASP A 312 -42.12 -28.94 16.26
N ALA A 313 -42.28 -27.60 16.24
CA ALA A 313 -41.61 -26.71 17.18
C ALA A 313 -42.04 -26.86 18.65
N LEU A 314 -43.23 -27.38 18.92
CA LEU A 314 -43.78 -27.62 20.26
C LEU A 314 -43.53 -29.06 20.76
N ASN A 315 -43.32 -30.02 19.83
CA ASN A 315 -43.09 -31.43 20.17
C ASN A 315 -41.61 -31.79 20.33
N ASP A 316 -40.70 -30.91 19.97
CA ASP A 316 -39.27 -31.13 20.09
C ASP A 316 -38.82 -30.80 21.55
N LYS A 317 -39.07 -31.79 22.47
CA LYS A 317 -38.53 -31.80 23.83
C LYS A 317 -37.73 -33.07 24.06
#